data_60525f0dd2072e0a25566b3c9cee0d78
#
_entry.id   60525f0dd2072e0a25566b3c9cee0d78
#
_cell.length_a   1.000
_cell.length_b   1.000
_cell.length_c   1.000
_cell.angle_alpha   90.00
_cell.angle_beta   90.00
_cell.angle_gamma   90.00
#
_symmetry.space_group_name_H-M   'P 1'
#
loop_
_entity.id
_entity.type
_entity.pdbx_description
1 polymer ?
#
loop_
_entity_poly.entity_id
_entity_poly.type
_entity_poly.pdbx_seq_one_letter_code
_entity_poly.pdbx_strand_id
1 'polypeptide(L)'
;MRPNTARMVLSRTASVFLAAFSLLSFAGCGDKQQPAPDVWASVNGTDIKREAVDKYYRTRVSPEGQEPSQEESLSLKLNILDELINNEILLERAKKLNLVASDGEVEDKFTEMKSPYTEDEFQRQLKERGITVDDLKSDLRRQQSITKLMNREVVAKISISDQDVADFYNANRAQFNVAEPQYRIAQIVVTPRKESVIRNRKNDDATNEAEVSRKVKMLMDRLSSGADFAQLAMDYSEDMNSAATGGDLGYVPESALNQSDPTLKRVVMGLKAGEVSQPIQLKDGVRILKLVAREAPGQRGISDPQVQQTIRDTLRNRKEQLLKAAYLATVRDEAKVTNYLARQVIEAAGRLPDAAKTNFPAKQIVP
;
A
#
# COMPACT_ATOMS: atom_id res chain seq x y z
N MET A 1 -68.68 -23.80 -54.62
CA MET A 1 -68.76 -24.64 -55.86
C MET A 1 -67.53 -25.55 -55.87
N ARG A 2 -67.81 -26.85 -55.74
CA ARG A 2 -66.89 -27.96 -56.12
C ARG A 2 -66.95 -28.09 -57.66
N PRO A 3 -66.20 -29.00 -58.36
CA PRO A 3 -65.14 -29.98 -58.03
C PRO A 3 -64.02 -30.00 -59.11
N ASN A 4 -62.96 -30.79 -59.09
CA ASN A 4 -62.82 -32.16 -59.58
C ASN A 4 -61.35 -32.59 -59.64
N THR A 5 -60.99 -33.61 -58.95
CA THR A 5 -60.53 -34.97 -59.30
C THR A 5 -59.89 -35.17 -60.69
N ALA A 6 -58.67 -35.75 -60.68
CA ALA A 6 -58.30 -36.87 -61.50
C ALA A 6 -57.08 -37.63 -60.93
N ARG A 7 -57.31 -38.90 -60.77
CA ARG A 7 -56.44 -40.03 -60.53
C ARG A 7 -55.62 -40.41 -61.78
N MET A 8 -54.42 -40.99 -61.58
CA MET A 8 -54.00 -42.29 -62.17
C MET A 8 -52.51 -42.49 -61.94
N VAL A 9 -52.08 -43.44 -61.24
CA VAL A 9 -51.85 -44.90 -61.37
C VAL A 9 -50.43 -45.27 -61.82
N LEU A 10 -49.80 -46.00 -60.91
CA LEU A 10 -48.81 -47.09 -61.02
C LEU A 10 -47.71 -47.08 -62.09
N SER A 11 -46.45 -47.20 -61.69
CA SER A 11 -45.72 -48.43 -62.05
C SER A 11 -44.48 -48.62 -61.18
N ARG A 12 -44.30 -49.88 -60.80
CA ARG A 12 -43.21 -50.44 -59.99
C ARG A 12 -41.91 -50.49 -60.81
N THR A 13 -40.81 -50.16 -60.24
CA THR A 13 -39.58 -50.99 -60.37
C THR A 13 -38.66 -50.78 -59.11
N ALA A 14 -38.35 -51.87 -58.53
CA ALA A 14 -37.40 -51.98 -57.41
C ALA A 14 -35.99 -51.81 -57.95
N SER A 15 -35.17 -51.01 -57.21
CA SER A 15 -33.74 -51.11 -57.28
C SER A 15 -33.18 -50.82 -55.90
N VAL A 16 -32.62 -51.86 -55.29
CA VAL A 16 -31.90 -51.90 -54.06
C VAL A 16 -30.59 -51.10 -54.28
N PHE A 17 -30.40 -49.98 -53.62
CA PHE A 17 -29.05 -49.37 -53.40
C PHE A 17 -28.81 -49.29 -51.95
N LEU A 18 -27.91 -50.15 -51.51
CA LEU A 18 -27.31 -50.17 -50.19
C LEU A 18 -26.33 -48.94 -50.08
N ALA A 19 -26.76 -47.85 -49.50
CA ALA A 19 -25.93 -46.70 -49.21
C ALA A 19 -25.55 -46.76 -47.72
N ALA A 20 -24.29 -47.09 -47.44
CA ALA A 20 -23.66 -47.05 -46.16
C ALA A 20 -23.72 -45.62 -45.63
N PHE A 21 -24.53 -45.37 -44.59
CA PHE A 21 -24.59 -44.12 -43.86
C PHE A 21 -23.46 -44.10 -42.85
N SER A 22 -22.28 -43.56 -43.24
CA SER A 22 -21.18 -43.31 -42.36
C SER A 22 -21.59 -42.22 -41.37
N LEU A 23 -21.90 -42.62 -40.14
CA LEU A 23 -22.03 -41.71 -38.99
C LEU A 23 -20.64 -41.15 -38.69
N LEU A 24 -20.36 -39.98 -39.26
CA LEU A 24 -19.30 -39.11 -38.74
C LEU A 24 -19.78 -38.54 -37.39
N SER A 25 -19.47 -39.24 -36.33
CA SER A 25 -19.51 -38.74 -34.99
C SER A 25 -18.46 -37.63 -34.87
N PHE A 26 -18.90 -36.37 -35.03
CA PHE A 26 -18.15 -35.22 -34.54
C PHE A 26 -18.13 -35.33 -33.01
N ALA A 27 -17.21 -36.10 -32.50
CA ALA A 27 -16.76 -35.99 -31.14
C ALA A 27 -16.05 -34.62 -31.04
N GLY A 28 -16.80 -33.58 -30.78
CA GLY A 28 -16.30 -32.30 -30.30
C GLY A 28 -15.76 -32.49 -28.89
N CYS A 29 -14.57 -33.14 -28.79
CA CYS A 29 -13.74 -32.98 -27.59
C CYS A 29 -13.33 -31.51 -27.52
N GLY A 30 -14.12 -30.73 -26.81
CA GLY A 30 -13.64 -29.52 -26.22
C GLY A 30 -12.54 -29.93 -25.23
N ASP A 31 -11.32 -29.92 -25.73
CA ASP A 31 -10.13 -30.11 -24.95
C ASP A 31 -10.14 -29.05 -23.85
N LYS A 32 -10.67 -29.39 -22.68
CA LYS A 32 -10.38 -28.66 -21.45
C LYS A 32 -8.93 -28.97 -21.16
N GLN A 33 -8.00 -28.25 -21.84
CA GLN A 33 -6.61 -28.28 -21.46
C GLN A 33 -6.56 -28.02 -19.96
N GLN A 34 -6.23 -29.05 -19.19
CA GLN A 34 -5.91 -28.88 -17.79
C GLN A 34 -4.73 -27.91 -17.72
N PRO A 35 -4.81 -26.87 -16.89
CA PRO A 35 -3.70 -25.94 -16.76
C PRO A 35 -2.45 -26.71 -16.33
N ALA A 36 -1.27 -26.22 -16.74
CA ALA A 36 -0.01 -26.78 -16.21
C ALA A 36 -0.04 -26.77 -14.68
N PRO A 37 0.54 -27.78 -14.02
CA PRO A 37 0.44 -27.94 -12.55
C PRO A 37 0.96 -26.72 -11.73
N ASP A 38 1.77 -25.88 -12.34
CA ASP A 38 2.33 -24.66 -11.77
C ASP A 38 1.48 -23.41 -12.01
N VAL A 39 0.40 -23.49 -12.79
CA VAL A 39 -0.52 -22.37 -13.06
C VAL A 39 -1.62 -22.33 -12.00
N TRP A 40 -1.68 -21.23 -11.23
CA TRP A 40 -2.66 -21.06 -10.17
C TRP A 40 -3.84 -20.16 -10.55
N ALA A 41 -3.68 -19.31 -11.56
CA ALA A 41 -4.79 -18.60 -12.16
C ALA A 41 -4.48 -18.26 -13.63
N SER A 42 -5.54 -17.92 -14.39
CA SER A 42 -5.42 -17.36 -15.74
C SER A 42 -6.35 -16.16 -15.89
N VAL A 43 -5.83 -15.08 -16.47
CA VAL A 43 -6.55 -13.83 -16.75
C VAL A 43 -6.48 -13.55 -18.24
N ASN A 44 -7.61 -13.61 -18.95
CA ASN A 44 -7.70 -13.40 -20.41
C ASN A 44 -6.69 -14.23 -21.21
N GLY A 45 -6.26 -15.39 -20.69
CA GLY A 45 -5.25 -16.24 -21.31
C GLY A 45 -3.80 -16.01 -20.81
N THR A 46 -3.56 -14.99 -20.00
CA THR A 46 -2.26 -14.79 -19.31
C THR A 46 -2.24 -15.60 -18.03
N ASP A 47 -1.27 -16.50 -17.89
CA ASP A 47 -1.14 -17.38 -16.76
C ASP A 47 -0.40 -16.73 -15.58
N ILE A 48 -0.96 -16.89 -14.38
CA ILE A 48 -0.31 -16.53 -13.13
C ILE A 48 0.19 -17.81 -12.47
N LYS A 49 1.52 -17.93 -12.37
CA LYS A 49 2.18 -19.12 -11.87
C LYS A 49 2.33 -19.08 -10.35
N ARG A 50 2.41 -20.28 -9.77
CA ARG A 50 2.73 -20.50 -8.37
C ARG A 50 3.95 -19.71 -7.90
N GLU A 51 5.03 -19.72 -8.72
CA GLU A 51 6.29 -19.04 -8.40
C GLU A 51 6.09 -17.54 -8.11
N ALA A 52 5.22 -16.87 -8.88
CA ALA A 52 4.89 -15.47 -8.64
C ALA A 52 4.24 -15.28 -7.26
N VAL A 53 3.28 -16.15 -6.88
CA VAL A 53 2.64 -16.07 -5.57
C VAL A 53 3.64 -16.38 -4.45
N ASP A 54 4.48 -17.41 -4.60
CA ASP A 54 5.49 -17.79 -3.60
C ASP A 54 6.55 -16.68 -3.42
N LYS A 55 6.88 -15.92 -4.48
CA LYS A 55 7.78 -14.75 -4.40
C LYS A 55 7.19 -13.67 -3.47
N TYR A 56 5.93 -13.27 -3.70
CA TYR A 56 5.26 -12.28 -2.85
C TYR A 56 4.97 -12.82 -1.44
N TYR A 57 4.69 -14.11 -1.29
CA TYR A 57 4.50 -14.74 0.01
C TYR A 57 5.75 -14.59 0.89
N ARG A 58 6.95 -14.87 0.34
CA ARG A 58 8.22 -14.72 1.07
C ARG A 58 8.48 -13.30 1.54
N THR A 59 8.02 -12.29 0.83
CA THR A 59 8.18 -10.88 1.25
C THR A 59 7.24 -10.45 2.37
N ARG A 60 6.17 -11.23 2.62
CA ARG A 60 5.14 -10.91 3.63
C ARG A 60 5.26 -11.72 4.92
N VAL A 61 5.96 -12.83 4.86
CA VAL A 61 6.23 -13.65 6.05
C VAL A 61 7.57 -13.23 6.63
N SER A 62 7.57 -12.81 7.91
CA SER A 62 8.81 -12.42 8.58
C SER A 62 9.69 -13.64 8.81
N PRO A 63 10.99 -13.58 8.45
CA PRO A 63 11.93 -14.66 8.73
C PRO A 63 12.16 -14.92 10.24
N GLU A 64 11.87 -13.93 11.07
CA GLU A 64 12.08 -13.95 12.53
C GLU A 64 10.78 -14.25 13.29
N GLY A 65 9.65 -14.36 12.60
CA GLY A 65 8.34 -14.64 13.18
C GLY A 65 8.07 -16.13 13.35
N GLN A 66 7.01 -16.45 14.10
CA GLN A 66 6.48 -17.81 14.15
C GLN A 66 5.97 -18.22 12.75
N GLU A 67 6.34 -19.42 12.28
CA GLU A 67 5.84 -19.92 11.00
C GLU A 67 4.31 -19.98 11.02
N PRO A 68 3.64 -19.39 9.99
CA PRO A 68 2.19 -19.47 9.90
C PRO A 68 1.71 -20.92 9.77
N SER A 69 0.55 -21.23 10.33
CA SER A 69 -0.11 -22.53 10.11
C SER A 69 -0.36 -22.77 8.62
N GLN A 70 -0.67 -24.00 8.25
CA GLN A 70 -0.97 -24.32 6.84
C GLN A 70 -2.19 -23.54 6.32
N GLU A 71 -3.21 -23.35 7.16
CA GLU A 71 -4.42 -22.60 6.81
C GLU A 71 -4.13 -21.11 6.66
N GLU A 72 -3.34 -20.52 7.56
CA GLU A 72 -2.92 -19.11 7.46
C GLU A 72 -2.05 -18.88 6.21
N SER A 73 -1.11 -19.78 5.93
CA SER A 73 -0.28 -19.73 4.74
C SER A 73 -1.12 -19.81 3.46
N LEU A 74 -2.11 -20.71 3.43
CA LEU A 74 -3.00 -20.86 2.29
C LEU A 74 -3.91 -19.65 2.10
N SER A 75 -4.47 -19.12 3.18
CA SER A 75 -5.28 -17.89 3.16
C SER A 75 -4.47 -16.72 2.62
N LEU A 76 -3.23 -16.54 3.09
CA LEU A 76 -2.34 -15.50 2.58
C LEU A 76 -2.02 -15.68 1.10
N LYS A 77 -1.75 -16.92 0.64
CA LYS A 77 -1.48 -17.21 -0.78
C LYS A 77 -2.70 -16.95 -1.68
N LEU A 78 -3.91 -17.28 -1.21
CA LEU A 78 -5.15 -16.93 -1.92
C LEU A 78 -5.34 -15.42 -2.06
N ASN A 79 -5.06 -14.65 -1.00
CA ASN A 79 -5.13 -13.20 -1.03
C ASN A 79 -4.10 -12.60 -1.99
N ILE A 80 -2.85 -13.10 -1.97
CA ILE A 80 -1.80 -12.68 -2.90
C ILE A 80 -2.20 -13.00 -4.35
N LEU A 81 -2.76 -14.19 -4.59
CA LEU A 81 -3.21 -14.57 -5.92
C LEU A 81 -4.33 -13.64 -6.43
N ASP A 82 -5.29 -13.27 -5.57
CA ASP A 82 -6.35 -12.33 -5.95
C ASP A 82 -5.79 -10.94 -6.28
N GLU A 83 -4.79 -10.47 -5.53
CA GLU A 83 -4.09 -9.23 -5.88
C GLU A 83 -3.37 -9.31 -7.23
N LEU A 84 -2.69 -10.43 -7.51
CA LEU A 84 -2.01 -10.64 -8.78
C LEU A 84 -3.00 -10.72 -9.95
N ILE A 85 -4.17 -11.34 -9.76
CA ILE A 85 -5.26 -11.36 -10.73
C ILE A 85 -5.73 -9.92 -11.01
N ASN A 86 -6.00 -9.14 -9.97
CA ASN A 86 -6.45 -7.75 -10.10
C ASN A 86 -5.39 -6.89 -10.81
N ASN A 87 -4.11 -7.07 -10.44
CA ASN A 87 -3.01 -6.35 -11.07
C ASN A 87 -2.85 -6.70 -12.55
N GLU A 88 -3.04 -7.98 -12.95
CA GLU A 88 -2.97 -8.37 -14.37
C GLU A 88 -4.13 -7.80 -15.17
N ILE A 89 -5.37 -7.81 -14.64
CA ILE A 89 -6.53 -7.18 -15.26
C ILE A 89 -6.26 -5.69 -15.52
N LEU A 90 -5.75 -4.98 -14.51
CA LEU A 90 -5.43 -3.56 -14.62
C LEU A 90 -4.28 -3.29 -15.60
N LEU A 91 -3.24 -4.13 -15.59
CA LEU A 91 -2.11 -4.01 -16.51
C LEU A 91 -2.55 -4.24 -17.97
N GLU A 92 -3.38 -5.24 -18.22
CA GLU A 92 -3.94 -5.45 -19.56
C GLU A 92 -4.80 -4.27 -20.01
N ARG A 93 -5.59 -3.69 -19.09
CA ARG A 93 -6.36 -2.48 -19.39
C ARG A 93 -5.43 -1.30 -19.70
N ALA A 94 -4.33 -1.14 -18.96
CA ALA A 94 -3.33 -0.13 -19.25
C ALA A 94 -2.68 -0.33 -20.62
N LYS A 95 -2.34 -1.58 -21.00
CA LYS A 95 -1.83 -1.94 -22.33
C LYS A 95 -2.82 -1.55 -23.43
N LYS A 96 -4.10 -1.91 -23.28
CA LYS A 96 -5.17 -1.57 -24.25
C LYS A 96 -5.35 -0.06 -24.45
N LEU A 97 -5.04 0.73 -23.42
CA LEU A 97 -5.17 2.20 -23.44
C LEU A 97 -3.84 2.93 -23.72
N ASN A 98 -2.76 2.21 -24.08
CA ASN A 98 -1.42 2.74 -24.30
C ASN A 98 -0.85 3.52 -23.12
N LEU A 99 -1.10 3.02 -21.90
CA LEU A 99 -0.65 3.62 -20.63
C LEU A 99 0.49 2.84 -19.98
N VAL A 100 1.17 1.99 -20.73
CA VAL A 100 2.35 1.28 -20.22
C VAL A 100 3.46 2.29 -19.91
N ALA A 101 4.12 2.11 -18.77
CA ALA A 101 5.25 2.96 -18.40
C ALA A 101 6.44 2.74 -19.36
N SER A 102 7.02 3.83 -19.82
CA SER A 102 8.22 3.82 -20.66
C SER A 102 9.47 3.41 -19.87
N ASP A 103 10.54 3.06 -20.58
CA ASP A 103 11.81 2.73 -19.95
C ASP A 103 12.38 3.89 -19.14
N GLY A 104 12.23 5.14 -19.63
CA GLY A 104 12.64 6.34 -18.90
C GLY A 104 11.89 6.50 -17.57
N GLU A 105 10.56 6.38 -17.57
CA GLU A 105 9.75 6.47 -16.33
C GLU A 105 10.14 5.38 -15.30
N VAL A 106 10.49 4.19 -15.79
CA VAL A 106 10.96 3.09 -14.92
C VAL A 106 12.35 3.39 -14.35
N GLU A 107 13.27 3.92 -15.17
CA GLU A 107 14.63 4.24 -14.72
C GLU A 107 14.65 5.40 -13.73
N ASP A 108 13.83 6.42 -13.95
CA ASP A 108 13.68 7.54 -13.02
C ASP A 108 13.21 7.04 -11.65
N LYS A 109 12.19 6.16 -11.64
CA LYS A 109 11.67 5.60 -10.39
C LYS A 109 12.64 4.63 -9.71
N PHE A 110 13.38 3.86 -10.49
CA PHE A 110 14.44 2.99 -9.99
C PHE A 110 15.55 3.81 -9.33
N THR A 111 15.99 4.90 -9.98
CA THR A 111 17.00 5.81 -9.46
C THR A 111 16.54 6.49 -8.15
N GLU A 112 15.28 6.94 -8.10
CA GLU A 112 14.69 7.49 -6.89
C GLU A 112 14.71 6.48 -5.72
N MET A 113 14.32 5.23 -5.97
CA MET A 113 14.33 4.17 -4.96
C MET A 113 15.73 3.79 -4.48
N LYS A 114 16.71 3.86 -5.37
CA LYS A 114 18.10 3.51 -5.06
C LYS A 114 18.83 4.64 -4.33
N SER A 115 18.45 5.90 -4.56
CA SER A 115 19.17 7.08 -4.09
C SER A 115 19.45 7.15 -2.57
N PRO A 116 18.64 6.59 -1.66
CA PRO A 116 18.94 6.59 -0.22
C PRO A 116 20.01 5.58 0.20
N TYR A 117 20.40 4.67 -0.68
CA TYR A 117 21.30 3.55 -0.37
C TYR A 117 22.63 3.66 -1.11
N THR A 118 23.69 3.13 -0.51
CA THR A 118 24.92 2.81 -1.26
C THR A 118 24.67 1.60 -2.17
N GLU A 119 25.53 1.40 -3.19
CA GLU A 119 25.41 0.25 -4.09
C GLU A 119 25.38 -1.07 -3.34
N ASP A 120 26.30 -1.26 -2.37
CA ASP A 120 26.43 -2.50 -1.61
C ASP A 120 25.19 -2.75 -0.72
N GLU A 121 24.65 -1.71 -0.09
CA GLU A 121 23.42 -1.81 0.69
C GLU A 121 22.22 -2.17 -0.16
N PHE A 122 22.12 -1.53 -1.34
CA PHE A 122 21.04 -1.81 -2.27
C PHE A 122 21.07 -3.25 -2.77
N GLN A 123 22.25 -3.74 -3.20
CA GLN A 123 22.42 -5.12 -3.65
C GLN A 123 22.15 -6.13 -2.54
N ARG A 124 22.57 -5.84 -1.30
CA ARG A 124 22.27 -6.68 -0.14
C ARG A 124 20.76 -6.79 0.10
N GLN A 125 20.02 -5.67 0.06
CA GLN A 125 18.57 -5.67 0.22
C GLN A 125 17.85 -6.48 -0.88
N LEU A 126 18.28 -6.37 -2.13
CA LEU A 126 17.73 -7.17 -3.22
C LEU A 126 17.95 -8.66 -2.97
N LYS A 127 19.17 -9.03 -2.56
CA LYS A 127 19.53 -10.42 -2.24
C LYS A 127 18.72 -10.98 -1.06
N GLU A 128 18.55 -10.21 0.00
CA GLU A 128 17.73 -10.61 1.16
C GLU A 128 16.27 -10.85 0.77
N ARG A 129 15.73 -10.08 -0.17
CA ARG A 129 14.38 -10.25 -0.71
C ARG A 129 14.29 -11.33 -1.80
N GLY A 130 15.42 -11.85 -2.27
CA GLY A 130 15.48 -12.84 -3.35
C GLY A 130 14.98 -12.32 -4.70
N ILE A 131 15.24 -11.02 -5.01
CA ILE A 131 14.85 -10.37 -6.27
C ILE A 131 16.07 -9.82 -6.98
N THR A 132 16.00 -9.77 -8.31
CA THR A 132 17.01 -9.14 -9.16
C THR A 132 16.64 -7.68 -9.46
N VAL A 133 17.60 -6.91 -10.02
CA VAL A 133 17.32 -5.56 -10.54
C VAL A 133 16.26 -5.61 -11.65
N ASP A 134 16.30 -6.60 -12.52
CA ASP A 134 15.33 -6.75 -13.61
C ASP A 134 13.93 -7.09 -13.08
N ASP A 135 13.83 -7.92 -12.05
CA ASP A 135 12.57 -8.16 -11.32
C ASP A 135 12.00 -6.86 -10.77
N LEU A 136 12.85 -6.07 -10.09
CA LEU A 136 12.42 -4.78 -9.52
C LEU A 136 11.95 -3.82 -10.60
N LYS A 137 12.71 -3.67 -11.71
CA LYS A 137 12.31 -2.81 -12.84
C LYS A 137 11.01 -3.29 -13.49
N SER A 138 10.81 -4.61 -13.60
CA SER A 138 9.57 -5.19 -14.11
C SER A 138 8.37 -4.87 -13.21
N ASP A 139 8.54 -4.99 -11.89
CA ASP A 139 7.51 -4.64 -10.92
C ASP A 139 7.22 -3.12 -10.93
N LEU A 140 8.24 -2.28 -11.04
CA LEU A 140 8.09 -0.83 -11.19
C LEU A 140 7.30 -0.47 -12.45
N ARG A 141 7.60 -1.11 -13.60
CA ARG A 141 6.86 -0.88 -14.85
C ARG A 141 5.39 -1.21 -14.66
N ARG A 142 5.08 -2.34 -14.04
CA ARG A 142 3.70 -2.76 -13.73
C ARG A 142 3.00 -1.74 -12.85
N GLN A 143 3.61 -1.35 -11.73
CA GLN A 143 3.04 -0.38 -10.80
C GLN A 143 2.81 0.99 -11.45
N GLN A 144 3.81 1.51 -12.19
CA GLN A 144 3.67 2.79 -12.87
C GLN A 144 2.56 2.77 -13.95
N SER A 145 2.46 1.67 -14.70
CA SER A 145 1.40 1.50 -15.69
C SER A 145 0.00 1.50 -15.06
N ILE A 146 -0.18 0.78 -13.94
CA ILE A 146 -1.42 0.78 -13.18
C ILE A 146 -1.70 2.17 -12.58
N THR A 147 -0.69 2.86 -12.09
CA THR A 147 -0.81 4.22 -11.57
C THR A 147 -1.29 5.19 -12.65
N LYS A 148 -0.69 5.14 -13.85
CA LYS A 148 -1.12 5.95 -15.02
C LYS A 148 -2.58 5.66 -15.38
N LEU A 149 -2.97 4.38 -15.38
CA LEU A 149 -4.35 3.96 -15.61
C LEU A 149 -5.31 4.58 -14.58
N MET A 150 -5.00 4.42 -13.28
CA MET A 150 -5.82 4.93 -12.19
C MET A 150 -5.90 6.46 -12.20
N ASN A 151 -4.80 7.14 -12.49
CA ASN A 151 -4.80 8.60 -12.61
C ASN A 151 -5.73 9.07 -13.72
N ARG A 152 -5.70 8.42 -14.89
CA ARG A 152 -6.54 8.78 -16.03
C ARG A 152 -8.01 8.40 -15.82
N GLU A 153 -8.28 7.16 -15.39
CA GLU A 153 -9.63 6.62 -15.38
C GLU A 153 -10.41 6.93 -14.09
N VAL A 154 -9.70 7.24 -13.01
CA VAL A 154 -10.28 7.48 -11.68
C VAL A 154 -9.96 8.88 -11.17
N VAL A 155 -8.67 9.17 -10.90
CA VAL A 155 -8.28 10.39 -10.18
C VAL A 155 -8.64 11.66 -10.95
N ALA A 156 -8.43 11.68 -12.26
CA ALA A 156 -8.78 12.80 -13.14
C ALA A 156 -10.28 13.12 -13.17
N LYS A 157 -11.14 12.16 -12.79
CA LYS A 157 -12.60 12.34 -12.76
C LYS A 157 -13.11 12.84 -11.41
N ILE A 158 -12.24 12.96 -10.40
CA ILE A 158 -12.63 13.40 -9.05
C ILE A 158 -12.72 14.92 -9.04
N SER A 159 -13.90 15.43 -8.78
CA SER A 159 -14.15 16.83 -8.46
C SER A 159 -14.82 16.95 -7.10
N ILE A 160 -14.43 17.97 -6.34
CA ILE A 160 -15.02 18.33 -5.05
C ILE A 160 -15.51 19.76 -5.17
N SER A 161 -16.82 19.94 -5.18
CA SER A 161 -17.46 21.24 -5.26
C SER A 161 -17.46 21.95 -3.89
N ASP A 162 -17.70 23.26 -3.88
CA ASP A 162 -17.89 24.01 -2.64
C ASP A 162 -19.16 23.54 -1.90
N GLN A 163 -20.17 23.07 -2.63
CA GLN A 163 -21.37 22.48 -2.04
C GLN A 163 -21.03 21.18 -1.29
N ASP A 164 -20.20 20.29 -1.88
CA ASP A 164 -19.75 19.06 -1.21
C ASP A 164 -19.05 19.40 0.14
N VAL A 165 -18.22 20.48 0.13
CA VAL A 165 -17.51 20.96 1.32
C VAL A 165 -18.51 21.49 2.37
N ALA A 166 -19.48 22.28 1.95
CA ALA A 166 -20.50 22.83 2.84
C ALA A 166 -21.38 21.74 3.47
N ASP A 167 -21.82 20.77 2.67
CA ASP A 167 -22.65 19.65 3.14
C ASP A 167 -21.87 18.77 4.13
N PHE A 168 -20.61 18.46 3.82
CA PHE A 168 -19.75 17.70 4.74
C PHE A 168 -19.54 18.46 6.06
N TYR A 169 -19.22 19.75 5.99
CA TYR A 169 -19.04 20.58 7.19
C TYR A 169 -20.28 20.58 8.06
N ASN A 170 -21.45 20.82 7.48
CA ASN A 170 -22.72 20.87 8.21
C ASN A 170 -23.07 19.54 8.87
N ALA A 171 -22.86 18.43 8.15
CA ALA A 171 -23.10 17.07 8.67
C ALA A 171 -22.09 16.66 9.76
N ASN A 172 -20.89 17.25 9.77
CA ASN A 172 -19.79 16.86 10.66
C ASN A 172 -19.30 18.02 11.55
N ARG A 173 -20.13 19.01 11.79
CA ARG A 173 -19.76 20.27 12.46
C ARG A 173 -19.05 20.06 13.80
N ALA A 174 -19.46 19.06 14.57
CA ALA A 174 -18.85 18.72 15.85
C ALA A 174 -17.38 18.32 15.76
N GLN A 175 -16.95 17.75 14.62
CA GLN A 175 -15.54 17.37 14.39
C GLN A 175 -14.61 18.58 14.25
N PHE A 176 -15.16 19.75 13.95
CA PHE A 176 -14.42 21.01 13.80
C PHE A 176 -14.53 21.90 15.03
N ASN A 177 -14.96 21.34 16.15
CA ASN A 177 -14.98 22.02 17.44
C ASN A 177 -13.75 21.62 18.25
N VAL A 178 -12.91 22.59 18.55
CA VAL A 178 -11.75 22.41 19.42
C VAL A 178 -12.23 22.60 20.85
N ALA A 179 -12.32 21.54 21.62
CA ALA A 179 -12.92 21.54 22.95
C ALA A 179 -12.12 22.33 23.99
N GLU A 180 -10.80 22.37 23.84
CA GLU A 180 -9.85 23.01 24.75
C GLU A 180 -8.64 23.58 23.99
N PRO A 181 -7.84 24.50 24.58
CA PRO A 181 -6.62 24.98 23.95
C PRO A 181 -5.71 23.82 23.53
N GLN A 182 -5.15 23.91 22.33
CA GLN A 182 -4.20 22.95 21.81
C GLN A 182 -2.90 23.61 21.41
N TYR A 183 -1.80 22.88 21.55
CA TYR A 183 -0.45 23.35 21.30
C TYR A 183 0.23 22.37 20.33
N ARG A 184 0.52 22.84 19.10
CA ARG A 184 1.34 22.04 18.19
C ARG A 184 2.79 22.18 18.59
N ILE A 185 3.39 21.05 18.99
CA ILE A 185 4.73 21.02 19.60
C ILE A 185 5.61 20.13 18.74
N ALA A 186 6.83 20.55 18.52
CA ALA A 186 7.91 19.69 18.04
C ALA A 186 8.99 19.56 19.12
N GLN A 187 9.68 18.41 19.17
CA GLN A 187 10.74 18.13 20.14
C GLN A 187 12.00 17.57 19.50
N ILE A 188 13.13 17.87 20.13
CA ILE A 188 14.38 17.14 19.96
C ILE A 188 14.70 16.52 21.32
N VAL A 189 14.93 15.22 21.36
CA VAL A 189 15.27 14.47 22.57
C VAL A 189 16.72 14.01 22.47
N VAL A 190 17.48 14.16 23.56
CA VAL A 190 18.84 13.65 23.68
C VAL A 190 18.94 12.93 25.03
N THR A 191 19.32 11.65 25.02
CA THR A 191 19.35 10.79 26.21
C THR A 191 20.77 10.36 26.55
N PRO A 192 21.14 10.14 27.84
CA PRO A 192 22.46 9.65 28.22
C PRO A 192 22.59 8.12 28.16
N ARG A 193 21.76 7.48 27.36
CA ARG A 193 21.67 6.02 27.25
C ARG A 193 21.83 5.59 25.81
N LYS A 194 22.57 4.50 25.62
CA LYS A 194 22.66 3.88 24.30
C LYS A 194 21.30 3.33 23.88
N GLU A 195 20.78 3.82 22.76
CA GLU A 195 19.54 3.35 22.21
C GLU A 195 19.76 2.05 21.38
N SER A 196 18.83 1.11 21.50
CA SER A 196 18.89 -0.16 20.75
C SER A 196 18.66 0.03 19.26
N VAL A 197 17.89 1.06 18.89
CA VAL A 197 17.57 1.42 17.49
C VAL A 197 17.62 2.94 17.36
N ILE A 198 18.55 3.43 16.55
CA ILE A 198 18.65 4.85 16.23
C ILE A 198 17.87 5.12 14.95
N ARG A 199 16.96 6.09 14.97
CA ARG A 199 16.12 6.44 13.82
C ARG A 199 16.43 7.82 13.23
N ASN A 200 17.39 8.54 13.79
CA ASN A 200 17.82 9.79 13.17
C ASN A 200 18.77 9.54 11.99
N ARG A 201 18.81 10.48 11.05
CA ARG A 201 19.53 10.33 9.78
C ARG A 201 21.05 10.23 9.90
N LYS A 202 21.60 10.71 11.02
CA LYS A 202 23.07 10.73 11.28
C LYS A 202 23.53 9.51 12.05
N ASN A 203 22.61 8.62 12.48
CA ASN A 203 22.90 7.55 13.43
C ASN A 203 23.65 8.08 14.66
N ASP A 204 23.27 9.29 15.10
CA ASP A 204 23.91 10.00 16.20
C ASP A 204 23.19 9.66 17.50
N ASP A 205 23.93 9.12 18.48
CA ASP A 205 23.44 8.62 19.75
C ASP A 205 24.37 9.10 20.87
N ALA A 206 23.83 9.81 21.85
CA ALA A 206 24.57 10.23 23.01
C ALA A 206 24.43 9.17 24.10
N THR A 207 25.53 8.56 24.50
CA THR A 207 25.54 7.41 25.40
C THR A 207 25.88 7.74 26.86
N ASN A 208 26.23 9.01 27.15
CA ASN A 208 26.58 9.52 28.48
C ASN A 208 26.33 11.02 28.58
N GLU A 209 26.32 11.54 29.81
CA GLU A 209 26.02 12.94 30.10
C GLU A 209 26.97 13.95 29.42
N ALA A 210 28.25 13.60 29.22
CA ALA A 210 29.20 14.48 28.53
C ALA A 210 28.86 14.59 27.02
N GLU A 211 28.40 13.52 26.40
CA GLU A 211 27.94 13.51 25.02
C GLU A 211 26.61 14.24 24.88
N VAL A 212 25.66 14.04 25.80
CA VAL A 212 24.43 14.82 25.89
C VAL A 212 24.73 16.32 25.91
N SER A 213 25.62 16.74 26.83
CA SER A 213 25.96 18.16 26.96
C SER A 213 26.57 18.74 25.68
N ARG A 214 27.48 18.01 25.03
CA ARG A 214 28.07 18.43 23.74
C ARG A 214 27.04 18.53 22.62
N LYS A 215 26.18 17.50 22.51
CA LYS A 215 25.14 17.43 21.49
C LYS A 215 24.10 18.54 21.67
N VAL A 216 23.60 18.73 22.89
CA VAL A 216 22.67 19.82 23.23
C VAL A 216 23.25 21.19 22.90
N LYS A 217 24.52 21.43 23.27
CA LYS A 217 25.21 22.68 22.93
C LYS A 217 25.27 22.88 21.41
N MET A 218 25.71 21.90 20.66
CA MET A 218 25.77 21.94 19.20
C MET A 218 24.40 22.24 18.58
N LEU A 219 23.33 21.60 19.08
CA LEU A 219 21.97 21.83 18.61
C LEU A 219 21.51 23.26 18.89
N MET A 220 21.75 23.78 20.12
CA MET A 220 21.38 25.16 20.48
C MET A 220 22.15 26.18 19.68
N ASP A 221 23.46 25.98 19.44
CA ASP A 221 24.29 26.87 18.61
C ASP A 221 23.75 26.93 17.17
N ARG A 222 23.35 25.79 16.60
CA ARG A 222 22.74 25.74 15.26
C ARG A 222 21.36 26.40 15.20
N LEU A 223 20.51 26.13 16.20
CA LEU A 223 19.18 26.73 16.30
C LEU A 223 19.26 28.26 16.43
N SER A 224 20.19 28.77 17.24
CA SER A 224 20.43 30.20 17.38
C SER A 224 20.99 30.84 16.12
N SER A 225 21.67 30.08 15.27
CA SER A 225 22.15 30.50 13.95
C SER A 225 21.09 30.38 12.85
N GLY A 226 19.85 30.02 13.20
CA GLY A 226 18.72 29.96 12.26
C GLY A 226 18.56 28.64 11.53
N ALA A 227 19.21 27.55 11.97
CA ALA A 227 19.00 26.24 11.38
C ALA A 227 17.54 25.77 11.58
N ASP A 228 17.03 25.03 10.61
CA ASP A 228 15.67 24.49 10.66
C ASP A 228 15.53 23.44 11.77
N PHE A 229 14.56 23.61 12.63
CA PHE A 229 14.31 22.74 13.78
C PHE A 229 13.96 21.32 13.34
N ALA A 230 13.12 21.17 12.32
CA ALA A 230 12.68 19.86 11.85
C ALA A 230 13.83 19.07 11.22
N GLN A 231 14.72 19.74 10.46
CA GLN A 231 15.92 19.10 9.94
C GLN A 231 16.84 18.62 11.06
N LEU A 232 17.06 19.45 12.09
CA LEU A 232 17.87 19.06 13.23
C LEU A 232 17.24 17.91 14.01
N ALA A 233 15.92 17.88 14.16
CA ALA A 233 15.21 16.76 14.76
C ALA A 233 15.38 15.47 13.97
N MET A 234 15.21 15.52 12.63
CA MET A 234 15.43 14.37 11.76
C MET A 234 16.88 13.85 11.80
N ASP A 235 17.84 14.75 11.92
CA ASP A 235 19.25 14.41 11.87
C ASP A 235 19.80 13.92 13.22
N TYR A 236 19.29 14.41 14.36
CA TYR A 236 19.92 14.25 15.66
C TYR A 236 19.00 13.82 16.81
N SER A 237 17.66 13.89 16.68
CA SER A 237 16.77 13.49 17.78
C SER A 237 16.82 11.99 18.02
N GLU A 238 16.90 11.61 19.29
CA GLU A 238 16.88 10.21 19.74
C GLU A 238 15.46 9.71 20.04
N ASP A 239 14.45 10.57 19.86
CA ASP A 239 13.05 10.13 19.98
C ASP A 239 12.62 9.28 18.78
N MET A 240 12.43 7.99 19.01
CA MET A 240 12.05 7.03 17.97
C MET A 240 10.68 7.34 17.32
N ASN A 241 9.81 8.07 18.01
CA ASN A 241 8.44 8.28 17.54
C ASN A 241 8.31 9.53 16.66
N SER A 242 9.11 10.58 16.93
CA SER A 242 8.96 11.86 16.23
C SER A 242 10.17 12.29 15.40
N ALA A 243 11.35 11.68 15.60
CA ALA A 243 12.56 12.09 14.86
C ALA A 243 12.36 12.10 13.35
N ALA A 244 11.81 11.03 12.78
CA ALA A 244 11.57 10.90 11.34
C ALA A 244 10.60 11.93 10.77
N THR A 245 9.74 12.53 11.61
CA THR A 245 8.76 13.57 11.25
C THR A 245 9.20 14.97 11.66
N GLY A 246 10.51 15.19 11.87
CA GLY A 246 11.03 16.49 12.28
C GLY A 246 10.71 16.87 13.72
N GLY A 247 10.47 15.88 14.57
CA GLY A 247 10.13 16.07 15.98
C GLY A 247 8.67 16.42 16.24
N ASP A 248 7.81 16.50 15.21
CA ASP A 248 6.40 16.94 15.34
C ASP A 248 5.57 15.94 16.16
N LEU A 249 5.01 16.40 17.26
CA LEU A 249 4.09 15.66 18.13
C LEU A 249 2.62 15.91 17.77
N GLY A 250 2.35 16.76 16.78
CA GLY A 250 1.01 17.21 16.47
C GLY A 250 0.44 18.17 17.50
N TYR A 251 -0.89 18.27 17.53
CA TYR A 251 -1.61 19.10 18.50
C TYR A 251 -1.79 18.35 19.82
N VAL A 252 -1.22 18.90 20.88
CA VAL A 252 -1.32 18.39 22.25
C VAL A 252 -2.35 19.24 23.00
N PRO A 253 -3.47 18.64 23.48
CA PRO A 253 -4.47 19.38 24.24
C PRO A 253 -3.93 19.81 25.61
N GLU A 254 -4.46 20.91 26.13
CA GLU A 254 -4.02 21.44 27.43
C GLU A 254 -4.19 20.43 28.58
N SER A 255 -5.24 19.62 28.53
CA SER A 255 -5.48 18.54 29.48
C SER A 255 -4.33 17.49 29.50
N ALA A 256 -3.76 17.17 28.34
CA ALA A 256 -2.60 16.27 28.25
C ALA A 256 -1.32 16.94 28.79
N LEU A 257 -1.14 18.23 28.54
CA LEU A 257 -0.03 18.99 29.14
C LEU A 257 -0.17 19.06 30.65
N ASN A 258 -1.39 19.11 31.21
CA ASN A 258 -1.64 19.09 32.65
C ASN A 258 -1.21 17.77 33.31
N GLN A 259 -1.19 16.68 32.54
CA GLN A 259 -0.76 15.35 33.01
C GLN A 259 0.74 15.10 32.75
N SER A 260 1.42 15.96 32.00
CA SER A 260 2.84 15.85 31.69
C SER A 260 3.72 16.39 32.84
N ASP A 261 5.05 16.32 32.66
CA ASP A 261 5.99 16.94 33.60
C ASP A 261 5.68 18.43 33.77
N PRO A 262 5.57 18.94 34.99
CA PRO A 262 5.23 20.34 35.25
C PRO A 262 6.20 21.35 34.60
N THR A 263 7.46 20.95 34.37
CA THR A 263 8.44 21.78 33.69
C THR A 263 8.15 21.90 32.22
N LEU A 264 7.78 20.79 31.55
CA LEU A 264 7.37 20.79 30.14
C LEU A 264 6.14 21.67 29.93
N LYS A 265 5.11 21.49 30.77
CA LYS A 265 3.91 22.32 30.73
C LYS A 265 4.25 23.81 30.83
N ARG A 266 5.04 24.19 31.86
CA ARG A 266 5.41 25.62 32.08
C ARG A 266 6.13 26.19 30.88
N VAL A 267 7.07 25.43 30.30
CA VAL A 267 7.82 25.89 29.12
C VAL A 267 6.90 26.05 27.92
N VAL A 268 6.08 25.05 27.58
CA VAL A 268 5.16 25.13 26.44
C VAL A 268 4.19 26.30 26.55
N MET A 269 3.64 26.52 27.76
CA MET A 269 2.71 27.62 27.98
C MET A 269 3.39 29.00 27.90
N GLY A 270 4.69 29.10 28.19
CA GLY A 270 5.48 30.32 28.13
C GLY A 270 5.97 30.68 26.73
N LEU A 271 6.10 29.71 25.81
CA LEU A 271 6.60 29.95 24.46
C LEU A 271 5.57 30.68 23.59
N LYS A 272 6.07 31.50 22.67
CA LYS A 272 5.28 32.04 21.55
C LYS A 272 5.32 31.08 20.37
N ALA A 273 4.31 31.15 19.50
CA ALA A 273 4.32 30.39 18.26
C ALA A 273 5.58 30.69 17.41
N GLY A 274 6.26 29.64 16.98
CA GLY A 274 7.56 29.69 16.29
C GLY A 274 8.77 29.65 17.21
N GLU A 275 8.62 29.87 18.52
CA GLU A 275 9.71 29.97 19.47
C GLU A 275 10.25 28.60 19.89
N VAL A 276 11.57 28.51 20.09
CA VAL A 276 12.29 27.34 20.57
C VAL A 276 12.66 27.55 22.05
N SER A 277 12.47 26.51 22.85
CA SER A 277 12.81 26.55 24.29
C SER A 277 14.31 26.53 24.53
N GLN A 278 14.72 26.94 25.75
CA GLN A 278 15.99 26.49 26.31
C GLN A 278 15.95 24.98 26.52
N PRO A 279 17.12 24.32 26.60
CA PRO A 279 17.20 22.89 26.94
C PRO A 279 16.53 22.60 28.28
N ILE A 280 15.66 21.59 28.30
CA ILE A 280 14.90 21.18 29.48
C ILE A 280 15.49 19.88 29.99
N GLN A 281 16.10 19.91 31.15
CA GLN A 281 16.62 18.71 31.81
C GLN A 281 15.48 17.93 32.46
N LEU A 282 15.32 16.68 32.05
CA LEU A 282 14.35 15.73 32.62
C LEU A 282 15.10 14.51 33.17
N LYS A 283 14.37 13.60 33.80
CA LYS A 283 14.96 12.37 34.40
C LYS A 283 15.52 11.41 33.35
N ASP A 284 14.98 11.43 32.14
CA ASP A 284 15.29 10.55 31.03
C ASP A 284 16.21 11.18 29.98
N GLY A 285 16.63 12.44 30.17
CA GLY A 285 17.51 13.17 29.24
C GLY A 285 17.13 14.62 29.08
N VAL A 286 17.58 15.23 28.01
CA VAL A 286 17.32 16.64 27.66
C VAL A 286 16.33 16.75 26.53
N ARG A 287 15.38 17.68 26.64
CA ARG A 287 14.45 18.03 25.57
C ARG A 287 14.60 19.48 25.15
N ILE A 288 14.57 19.73 23.87
CA ILE A 288 14.43 21.05 23.27
C ILE A 288 13.07 21.06 22.58
N LEU A 289 12.21 22.01 22.94
CA LEU A 289 10.85 22.12 22.40
C LEU A 289 10.74 23.31 21.46
N LYS A 290 9.90 23.17 20.43
CA LYS A 290 9.42 24.28 19.60
C LYS A 290 7.90 24.31 19.67
N LEU A 291 7.34 25.47 20.02
CA LEU A 291 5.90 25.70 19.85
C LEU A 291 5.63 26.12 18.41
N VAL A 292 5.10 25.18 17.61
CA VAL A 292 4.81 25.45 16.20
C VAL A 292 3.58 26.35 16.03
N ALA A 293 2.51 26.03 16.78
CA ALA A 293 1.27 26.78 16.76
C ALA A 293 0.51 26.64 18.08
N ARG A 294 -0.35 27.61 18.37
CA ARG A 294 -1.32 27.55 19.48
C ARG A 294 -2.70 27.72 18.91
N GLU A 295 -3.60 26.83 19.28
CA GLU A 295 -4.98 26.83 18.85
C GLU A 295 -5.92 27.07 20.03
N ALA A 296 -6.73 28.13 19.92
CA ALA A 296 -7.73 28.45 20.94
C ALA A 296 -8.94 27.51 20.81
N PRO A 297 -9.68 27.24 21.91
CA PRO A 297 -10.92 26.48 21.84
C PRO A 297 -11.98 27.20 21.04
N GLY A 298 -12.92 26.45 20.50
CA GLY A 298 -14.07 26.98 19.78
C GLY A 298 -14.37 26.24 18.48
N GLN A 299 -15.50 26.60 17.89
CA GLN A 299 -15.93 26.06 16.61
C GLN A 299 -15.13 26.66 15.47
N ARG A 300 -14.43 25.81 14.71
CA ARG A 300 -13.79 26.21 13.46
C ARG A 300 -14.84 26.40 12.38
N GLY A 301 -14.85 27.57 11.75
CA GLY A 301 -15.80 27.90 10.69
C GLY A 301 -15.40 27.27 9.36
N ILE A 302 -16.37 27.07 8.48
CA ILE A 302 -16.14 26.64 7.11
C ILE A 302 -15.28 27.63 6.30
N SER A 303 -15.24 28.90 6.70
CA SER A 303 -14.40 29.93 6.08
C SER A 303 -12.91 29.78 6.40
N ASP A 304 -12.56 28.93 7.38
CA ASP A 304 -11.17 28.62 7.69
C ASP A 304 -10.55 27.82 6.54
N PRO A 305 -9.46 28.29 5.90
CA PRO A 305 -8.83 27.58 4.79
C PRO A 305 -8.35 26.18 5.15
N GLN A 306 -7.91 25.97 6.41
CA GLN A 306 -7.45 24.68 6.87
C GLN A 306 -8.61 23.69 7.02
N VAL A 307 -9.75 24.14 7.51
CA VAL A 307 -10.98 23.33 7.58
C VAL A 307 -11.42 22.93 6.16
N GLN A 308 -11.45 23.89 5.22
CA GLN A 308 -11.78 23.61 3.83
C GLN A 308 -10.85 22.59 3.20
N GLN A 309 -9.54 22.76 3.39
CA GLN A 309 -8.54 21.84 2.84
C GLN A 309 -8.71 20.44 3.42
N THR A 310 -8.85 20.32 4.74
CA THR A 310 -9.07 19.02 5.42
C THR A 310 -10.31 18.31 4.90
N ILE A 311 -11.40 19.06 4.68
CA ILE A 311 -12.64 18.50 4.13
C ILE A 311 -12.44 18.05 2.69
N ARG A 312 -11.82 18.89 1.85
CA ARG A 312 -11.54 18.54 0.44
C ARG A 312 -10.68 17.29 0.32
N ASP A 313 -9.63 17.17 1.12
CA ASP A 313 -8.75 16.01 1.14
C ASP A 313 -9.51 14.77 1.60
N THR A 314 -10.33 14.89 2.64
CA THR A 314 -11.17 13.80 3.15
C THR A 314 -12.16 13.31 2.08
N LEU A 315 -12.86 14.23 1.44
CA LEU A 315 -13.83 13.93 0.39
C LEU A 315 -13.15 13.34 -0.85
N ARG A 316 -12.00 13.89 -1.25
CA ARG A 316 -11.20 13.38 -2.36
C ARG A 316 -10.77 11.94 -2.10
N ASN A 317 -10.20 11.66 -0.93
CA ASN A 317 -9.77 10.32 -0.55
C ASN A 317 -10.93 9.33 -0.54
N ARG A 318 -12.09 9.70 0.00
CA ARG A 318 -13.30 8.85 -0.01
C ARG A 318 -13.80 8.57 -1.44
N LYS A 319 -13.89 9.61 -2.29
CA LYS A 319 -14.28 9.46 -3.71
C LYS A 319 -13.26 8.60 -4.46
N GLU A 320 -11.98 8.78 -4.22
CA GLU A 320 -10.92 7.99 -4.85
C GLU A 320 -11.04 6.50 -4.50
N GLN A 321 -11.20 6.19 -3.21
CA GLN A 321 -11.40 4.80 -2.75
C GLN A 321 -12.63 4.17 -3.41
N LEU A 322 -13.76 4.87 -3.39
CA LEU A 322 -15.01 4.40 -3.99
C LEU A 322 -14.86 4.16 -5.50
N LEU A 323 -14.30 5.14 -6.23
CA LEU A 323 -14.15 5.04 -7.68
C LEU A 323 -13.12 3.99 -8.09
N LYS A 324 -12.02 3.82 -7.32
CA LYS A 324 -11.06 2.72 -7.53
C LYS A 324 -11.73 1.36 -7.39
N ALA A 325 -12.50 1.17 -6.33
CA ALA A 325 -13.22 -0.08 -6.11
C ALA A 325 -14.26 -0.35 -7.21
N ALA A 326 -15.04 0.65 -7.60
CA ALA A 326 -16.02 0.54 -8.67
C ALA A 326 -15.36 0.26 -10.03
N TYR A 327 -14.25 0.96 -10.32
CA TYR A 327 -13.50 0.74 -11.57
C TYR A 327 -12.94 -0.68 -11.64
N LEU A 328 -12.32 -1.15 -10.55
CA LEU A 328 -11.80 -2.51 -10.47
C LEU A 328 -12.92 -3.55 -10.65
N ALA A 329 -14.06 -3.36 -9.99
CA ALA A 329 -15.21 -4.25 -10.14
C ALA A 329 -15.66 -4.34 -11.60
N THR A 330 -15.77 -3.18 -12.29
CA THR A 330 -16.16 -3.12 -13.69
C THR A 330 -15.18 -3.84 -14.62
N VAL A 331 -13.87 -3.56 -14.49
CA VAL A 331 -12.87 -4.20 -15.37
C VAL A 331 -12.69 -5.69 -15.06
N ARG A 332 -12.95 -6.10 -13.81
CA ARG A 332 -12.93 -7.51 -13.40
C ARG A 332 -14.10 -8.29 -13.99
N ASP A 333 -15.29 -7.69 -14.07
CA ASP A 333 -16.48 -8.28 -14.69
C ASP A 333 -16.29 -8.48 -16.21
N GLU A 334 -15.56 -7.57 -16.86
CA GLU A 334 -15.18 -7.67 -18.27
C GLU A 334 -14.10 -8.74 -18.53
N ALA A 335 -13.36 -9.18 -17.51
CA ALA A 335 -12.21 -10.08 -17.65
C ALA A 335 -12.61 -11.56 -17.53
N LYS A 336 -12.00 -12.39 -18.38
CA LYS A 336 -12.12 -13.86 -18.25
C LYS A 336 -11.10 -14.38 -17.23
N VAL A 337 -11.54 -14.58 -15.99
CA VAL A 337 -10.70 -15.04 -14.88
C VAL A 337 -11.00 -16.49 -14.54
N THR A 338 -9.96 -17.30 -14.39
CA THR A 338 -10.04 -18.64 -13.81
C THR A 338 -9.03 -18.78 -12.66
N ASN A 339 -9.53 -18.97 -11.44
CA ASN A 339 -8.68 -19.22 -10.26
C ASN A 339 -8.64 -20.72 -9.98
N TYR A 340 -7.57 -21.38 -10.41
CA TYR A 340 -7.39 -22.81 -10.25
C TYR A 340 -7.07 -23.20 -8.81
N LEU A 341 -6.26 -22.37 -8.10
CA LEU A 341 -5.93 -22.62 -6.70
C LEU A 341 -7.19 -22.62 -5.83
N ALA A 342 -8.07 -21.64 -5.99
CA ALA A 342 -9.32 -21.59 -5.22
C ALA A 342 -10.19 -22.83 -5.45
N ARG A 343 -10.29 -23.30 -6.70
CA ARG A 343 -11.01 -24.53 -7.02
C ARG A 343 -10.39 -25.75 -6.32
N GLN A 344 -9.07 -25.90 -6.41
CA GLN A 344 -8.34 -27.01 -5.77
C GLN A 344 -8.54 -27.01 -4.24
N VAL A 345 -8.53 -25.81 -3.62
CA VAL A 345 -8.75 -25.67 -2.17
C VAL A 345 -10.17 -26.09 -1.78
N ILE A 346 -11.17 -25.73 -2.58
CA ILE A 346 -12.58 -26.16 -2.34
C ILE A 346 -12.69 -27.68 -2.50
N GLU A 347 -12.15 -28.25 -3.57
CA GLU A 347 -12.18 -29.69 -3.86
C GLU A 347 -11.44 -30.51 -2.77
N ALA A 348 -10.34 -29.96 -2.23
CA ALA A 348 -9.56 -30.59 -1.17
C ALA A 348 -10.06 -30.27 0.25
N ALA A 349 -11.25 -29.65 0.40
CA ALA A 349 -11.84 -29.26 1.68
C ALA A 349 -10.90 -28.45 2.57
N GLY A 350 -10.24 -27.44 2.00
CA GLY A 350 -9.33 -26.54 2.71
C GLY A 350 -7.91 -27.06 2.91
N ARG A 351 -7.54 -28.23 2.37
CA ARG A 351 -6.16 -28.71 2.39
C ARG A 351 -5.38 -28.16 1.20
N LEU A 352 -4.07 -27.94 1.40
CA LEU A 352 -3.20 -27.65 0.27
C LEU A 352 -3.06 -28.89 -0.60
N PRO A 353 -3.27 -28.81 -1.94
CA PRO A 353 -2.88 -29.88 -2.84
C PRO A 353 -1.39 -30.22 -2.63
N ASP A 354 -1.03 -31.51 -2.72
CA ASP A 354 0.36 -31.96 -2.47
C ASP A 354 1.41 -31.22 -3.36
N ALA A 355 1.02 -30.85 -4.58
CA ALA A 355 1.83 -30.03 -5.47
C ALA A 355 2.02 -28.56 -4.99
N ALA A 356 1.23 -28.09 -4.02
CA ALA A 356 1.30 -26.75 -3.46
C ALA A 356 2.04 -26.71 -2.12
N LYS A 357 2.46 -27.85 -1.57
CA LYS A 357 3.32 -27.91 -0.39
C LYS A 357 4.68 -27.33 -0.77
N THR A 358 5.06 -26.21 -0.16
CA THR A 358 6.39 -25.64 -0.32
C THR A 358 7.40 -26.57 0.34
N ASN A 359 8.31 -27.16 -0.44
CA ASN A 359 9.57 -27.66 0.10
C ASN A 359 10.41 -26.42 0.47
N PHE A 360 10.22 -25.88 1.67
CA PHE A 360 11.27 -25.06 2.28
C PHE A 360 12.40 -26.05 2.65
N PRO A 361 13.62 -25.83 2.16
CA PRO A 361 14.74 -26.59 2.73
C PRO A 361 14.80 -26.20 4.22
N ALA A 362 14.55 -27.17 5.09
CA ALA A 362 14.82 -27.01 6.50
C ALA A 362 16.25 -26.49 6.63
N LYS A 363 16.43 -25.29 7.21
CA LYS A 363 17.75 -24.81 7.60
C LYS A 363 18.34 -25.90 8.48
N GLN A 364 19.34 -26.63 7.98
CA GLN A 364 20.17 -27.47 8.82
C GLN A 364 20.80 -26.55 9.86
N ILE A 365 20.28 -26.62 11.07
CA ILE A 365 20.96 -26.12 12.25
C ILE A 365 22.17 -27.04 12.41
N VAL A 366 23.31 -26.56 11.98
CA VAL A 366 24.60 -27.22 12.28
C VAL A 366 24.86 -26.94 13.75
N PRO A 367 25.17 -27.94 14.57
CA PRO A 367 25.35 -27.83 16.01
C PRO A 367 26.57 -26.97 16.39
#